data_2ed1414d49bd5bc781e970e66b8e27ea
#
_entry.id   2ed1414d49bd5bc781e970e66b8e27ea
#
_cell.length_a   1.000
_cell.length_b   1.000
_cell.length_c   1.000
_cell.angle_alpha   90.00
_cell.angle_beta   90.00
_cell.angle_gamma   90.00
#
_symmetry.space_group_name_H-M   'P 1'
#
loop_
_entity.id
_entity.type
_entity.pdbx_description
1 polymer ?
#
loop_
_entity_poly.entity_id
_entity_poly.type
_entity_poly.pdbx_seq_one_letter_code
_entity_poly.pdbx_strand_id
1 'polypeptide(L)' 'MTTKKHFDVLAIDPTTGRETTFCTVGQDQLFTNEHGETRFRFNHHYNNVETISVTEVPQATMDSMARYFEKYGTANE' A
#
# COMPACT_ATOMS: atom_id res chain seq x y z
N MET A 1 21.30 6.34 -4.91
CA MET A 1 20.45 5.36 -4.28
C MET A 1 19.00 5.57 -4.72
N THR A 2 18.33 4.52 -5.08
CA THR A 2 16.95 4.60 -5.55
C THR A 2 15.99 4.65 -4.35
N THR A 3 15.14 5.67 -4.34
CA THR A 3 14.11 5.77 -3.32
C THR A 3 12.96 4.83 -3.66
N LYS A 4 12.56 4.00 -2.71
CA LYS A 4 11.45 3.08 -2.89
C LYS A 4 10.15 3.85 -2.85
N LYS A 5 9.31 3.65 -3.85
CA LYS A 5 8.00 4.30 -3.90
C LYS A 5 6.98 3.54 -3.06
N HIS A 6 6.04 4.30 -2.51
CA HIS A 6 4.93 3.76 -1.73
C HIS A 6 3.62 4.30 -2.28
N PHE A 7 2.56 3.53 -2.09
CA PHE A 7 1.27 3.84 -2.68
C PHE A 7 0.15 3.60 -1.67
N ASP A 8 -0.89 4.40 -1.77
CA ASP A 8 -2.16 4.11 -1.11
C ASP A 8 -3.03 3.35 -2.10
N VAL A 9 -3.57 2.24 -1.66
CA VAL A 9 -4.35 1.35 -2.53
C VAL A 9 -5.75 1.22 -1.96
N LEU A 10 -6.75 1.61 -2.77
CA LEU A 10 -8.15 1.33 -2.45
C LEU A 10 -8.51 0.00 -3.11
N ALA A 11 -8.92 -0.95 -2.32
CA ALA A 11 -9.17 -2.30 -2.80
C ALA A 11 -10.32 -2.96 -2.06
N ILE A 12 -10.80 -4.09 -2.57
CA ILE A 12 -11.83 -4.87 -1.91
C ILE A 12 -11.16 -5.82 -0.92
N ASP A 13 -11.48 -5.68 0.36
CA ASP A 13 -10.99 -6.59 1.38
C ASP A 13 -11.64 -7.96 1.16
N PRO A 14 -10.85 -9.01 0.93
CA PRO A 14 -11.40 -10.33 0.65
C PRO A 14 -12.11 -10.97 1.84
N THR A 15 -11.84 -10.48 3.05
CA THR A 15 -12.48 -10.99 4.26
C THR A 15 -13.88 -10.43 4.45
N THR A 16 -14.05 -9.12 4.18
CA THR A 16 -15.32 -8.43 4.42
C THR A 16 -16.10 -8.13 3.16
N GLY A 17 -15.46 -8.14 2.01
CA GLY A 17 -16.06 -7.75 0.73
C GLY A 17 -16.27 -6.25 0.58
N ARG A 18 -15.69 -5.45 1.47
CA ARG A 18 -15.86 -3.99 1.46
C ARG A 18 -14.63 -3.30 0.93
N GLU A 19 -14.84 -2.08 0.43
CA GLU A 19 -13.74 -1.22 0.02
C GLU A 19 -12.93 -0.81 1.24
N THR A 20 -11.63 -1.00 1.17
CA THR A 20 -10.71 -0.70 2.26
C THR A 20 -9.46 -0.04 1.68
N THR A 21 -8.96 0.99 2.37
CA THR A 21 -7.74 1.65 1.96
C THR A 21 -6.55 1.00 2.66
N PHE A 22 -5.62 0.50 1.86
CA PHE A 22 -4.35 -0.05 2.34
C PHE A 22 -3.29 1.02 2.15
N CYS A 23 -2.78 1.54 3.26
CA CYS A 23 -1.87 2.69 3.24
C CYS A 23 -0.42 2.26 3.10
N THR A 24 0.33 3.00 2.30
CA THR A 24 1.77 2.86 2.13
C THR A 24 2.24 1.46 1.72
N VAL A 25 1.53 0.88 0.76
CA VAL A 25 1.95 -0.37 0.12
C VAL A 25 3.21 -0.09 -0.70
N GLY A 26 4.23 -0.90 -0.56
CA GLY A 26 5.48 -0.72 -1.31
C GLY A 26 5.32 -1.05 -2.79
N GLN A 27 6.15 -0.44 -3.62
CA GLN A 27 6.12 -0.68 -5.06
C GLN A 27 6.31 -2.16 -5.41
N ASP A 28 7.12 -2.86 -4.67
CA ASP A 28 7.40 -4.28 -4.89
C ASP A 28 6.21 -5.18 -4.53
N GLN A 29 5.19 -4.63 -3.88
CA GLN A 29 3.96 -5.35 -3.57
C GLN A 29 2.90 -5.21 -4.65
N LEU A 30 3.15 -4.34 -5.63
CA LEU A 30 2.26 -4.15 -6.78
C LEU A 30 2.71 -5.02 -7.95
N PHE A 31 1.75 -5.50 -8.72
CA PHE A 31 2.04 -6.26 -9.93
C PHE A 31 0.90 -6.08 -10.93
N THR A 32 1.19 -6.38 -12.19
CA THR A 32 0.17 -6.39 -13.24
C THR A 32 -0.19 -7.84 -13.55
N ASN A 33 -1.47 -8.15 -13.48
CA ASN A 33 -1.92 -9.52 -13.76
C ASN A 33 -2.04 -9.76 -15.26
N GLU A 34 -2.47 -10.95 -15.64
CA GLU A 34 -2.59 -11.36 -17.04
C GLU A 34 -3.62 -10.56 -17.83
N HIS A 35 -4.54 -9.90 -17.12
CA HIS A 35 -5.57 -9.06 -17.73
C HIS A 35 -5.15 -7.60 -17.85
N GLY A 36 -3.92 -7.26 -17.47
CA GLY A 36 -3.42 -5.89 -17.50
C GLY A 36 -3.88 -5.04 -16.33
N GLU A 37 -4.47 -5.65 -15.32
CA GLU A 37 -4.94 -4.93 -14.14
C GLU A 37 -3.85 -4.84 -13.09
N THR A 38 -3.78 -3.67 -12.41
CA THR A 38 -2.86 -3.50 -11.28
C THR A 38 -3.48 -4.11 -10.04
N ARG A 39 -2.76 -5.03 -9.44
CA ARG A 39 -3.16 -5.71 -8.22
C ARG A 39 -2.05 -5.57 -7.20
N PHE A 40 -2.32 -5.94 -5.94
CA PHE A 40 -1.27 -5.93 -4.93
C PHE A 40 -1.33 -7.20 -4.08
N ARG A 41 -0.18 -7.50 -3.46
CA ARG A 41 -0.07 -8.57 -2.46
C ARG A 41 0.50 -7.96 -1.20
N PHE A 42 -0.15 -8.24 -0.12
CA PHE A 42 0.32 -7.75 1.18
C PHE A 42 0.80 -8.91 2.03
N ASN A 43 -0.02 -9.94 2.09
CA ASN A 43 0.33 -11.22 2.71
C ASN A 43 -0.58 -12.27 2.07
N HIS A 44 -0.56 -13.50 2.58
CA HIS A 44 -1.32 -14.55 1.92
C HIS A 44 -2.84 -14.34 1.95
N HIS A 45 -3.34 -13.52 2.86
CA HIS A 45 -4.78 -13.16 2.88
C HIS A 45 -5.14 -12.15 1.81
N TYR A 46 -4.17 -11.33 1.39
CA TYR A 46 -4.39 -10.24 0.46
C TYR A 46 -3.64 -10.44 -0.85
N ASN A 47 -3.39 -11.69 -1.20
CA ASN A 47 -2.70 -12.00 -2.43
C ASN A 47 -3.66 -11.80 -3.61
N ASN A 48 -3.26 -10.97 -4.58
CA ASN A 48 -4.04 -10.70 -5.79
C ASN A 48 -5.42 -10.10 -5.49
N VAL A 49 -5.48 -9.16 -4.58
CA VAL A 49 -6.74 -8.52 -4.17
C VAL A 49 -7.22 -7.57 -5.26
N GLU A 50 -8.53 -7.54 -5.50
CA GLU A 50 -9.12 -6.65 -6.47
C GLU A 50 -8.86 -5.20 -6.08
N THR A 51 -8.17 -4.48 -6.96
CA THR A 51 -7.71 -3.11 -6.72
C THR A 51 -8.60 -2.14 -7.46
N ILE A 52 -9.11 -1.13 -6.75
CA ILE A 52 -9.98 -0.10 -7.33
C ILE A 52 -9.14 1.08 -7.81
N SER A 53 -8.22 1.55 -6.97
CA SER A 53 -7.34 2.65 -7.36
C SER A 53 -6.01 2.57 -6.62
N VAL A 54 -4.96 3.12 -7.23
CA VAL A 54 -3.62 3.15 -6.68
C VAL A 54 -3.11 4.58 -6.81
N THR A 55 -2.71 5.19 -5.71
CA THR A 55 -2.24 6.56 -5.67
C THR A 55 -0.85 6.61 -5.06
N GLU A 56 0.12 7.16 -5.79
CA GLU A 56 1.48 7.29 -5.28
C GLU A 56 1.51 8.28 -4.11
N VAL A 57 2.16 7.88 -3.02
CA VAL A 57 2.35 8.75 -1.85
C VAL A 57 3.55 9.65 -2.11
N PRO A 58 3.39 10.98 -2.04
CA PRO A 58 4.51 11.89 -2.27
C PRO A 58 5.65 11.67 -1.29
N GLN A 59 6.88 11.88 -1.75
CA GLN A 59 8.06 11.70 -0.91
C GLN A 59 8.01 12.60 0.34
N ALA A 60 7.50 13.81 0.20
CA ALA A 60 7.36 14.71 1.34
C ALA A 60 6.46 14.12 2.43
N THR A 61 5.40 13.42 2.04
CA THR A 61 4.52 12.74 2.98
C THR A 61 5.25 11.59 3.67
N MET A 62 6.02 10.81 2.91
CA MET A 62 6.81 9.72 3.49
C MET A 62 7.83 10.24 4.50
N ASP A 63 8.48 11.36 4.19
CA ASP A 63 9.44 11.99 5.09
C ASP A 63 8.76 12.46 6.38
N SER A 64 7.57 13.03 6.28
CA SER A 64 6.79 13.47 7.44
C SER A 64 6.40 12.28 8.31
N MET A 65 5.97 11.19 7.72
CA MET A 65 5.62 9.97 8.45
C MET A 65 6.84 9.38 9.18
N ALA A 66 7.99 9.38 8.52
CA ALA A 66 9.23 8.88 9.11
C ALA A 66 9.61 9.72 10.34
N ARG A 67 9.51 11.04 10.24
CA ARG A 67 9.79 11.95 11.37
C ARG A 67 8.80 11.73 12.50
N TYR A 68 7.54 11.49 12.17
CA TYR A 68 6.52 11.21 13.17
C TYR A 68 6.86 9.94 13.96
N PHE A 69 7.17 8.87 13.27
CA PHE A 69 7.50 7.61 13.92
C PHE A 69 8.80 7.70 14.73
N GLU A 70 9.75 8.47 14.26
CA GLU A 70 10.99 8.72 15.00
C GLU A 70 10.72 9.42 16.32
N LYS A 71 9.77 10.36 16.34
CA LYS A 71 9.46 11.16 17.53
C LYS A 71 8.52 10.43 18.49
N TYR A 72 7.54 9.70 17.98
CA TYR A 72 6.47 9.12 18.80
C TYR A 72 6.47 7.60 18.84
N GLY A 73 7.34 6.96 18.09
CA GLY A 73 7.33 5.51 17.96
C GLY A 73 6.24 5.04 17.00
N THR A 74 6.13 3.73 16.86
CA THR A 74 5.15 3.14 15.97
C THR A 74 3.83 2.88 16.71
N ALA A 75 2.75 2.83 15.94
CA ALA A 75 1.42 2.71 16.53
C ALA A 75 1.17 1.40 17.26
N ASN A 76 1.90 0.36 16.93
CA ASN A 76 1.74 -0.96 17.53
C ASN A 76 2.83 -1.28 18.56
N GLU A 77 3.48 -0.31 19.03
CA GLU A 77 4.47 -0.44 20.10
C GLU A 77 3.79 -0.71 21.45
#